data_6ba48a493f677b2cfb80bc79e5db6210
#
_entry.id   6ba48a493f677b2cfb80bc79e5db6210
#
_cell.length_a   1.000
_cell.length_b   1.000
_cell.length_c   1.000
_cell.angle_alpha   90.00
_cell.angle_beta   90.00
_cell.angle_gamma   90.00
#
_symmetry.space_group_name_H-M   'P 1'
#
loop_
_entity.id
_entity.type
_entity.pdbx_description
1 polymer ?
#
loop_
_entity_poly.entity_id
_entity_poly.type
_entity_poly.pdbx_seq_one_letter_code
_entity_poly.pdbx_strand_id
1 'polypeptide(L)'
;HNLLAFGPPGCGKTLALQKFPGLLPLLPMEESQSVTRIHSLAGLLPPSVSIMRKGDFRMPHQTASIEGICGGGVNCRPGEISLAHNGVLFLGEAAEFRTSVLQMLRVPLETGTITLSRAGRSTVYPANFQLLMAANPCPCGNYGVEGKICLCSARSVEMYWRKFSGPLLDRVDLRVCVSAVEKESKNDGEENENFSTGALRKKIAVAVKKQRERGIKNSRLSPQQISEFCGLNEEQERFLENQRKKNSLSQRGVSACLKIARTIADMENH
;
A
#
# COMPACT_ATOMS: atom_id res chain seq x y z
N HIS A 1 4.14 -1.05 -4.22
CA HIS A 1 4.53 -0.06 -3.22
C HIS A 1 3.36 0.29 -2.32
N ASN A 2 3.62 0.53 -1.04
CA ASN A 2 2.60 0.94 -0.08
C ASN A 2 2.36 2.45 -0.19
N LEU A 3 1.10 2.88 -0.01
CA LEU A 3 0.70 4.27 -0.22
C LEU A 3 -0.17 4.80 0.92
N LEU A 4 0.09 6.02 1.34
CA LEU A 4 -0.79 6.83 2.18
C LEU A 4 -1.21 8.09 1.40
N ALA A 5 -2.49 8.20 1.08
CA ALA A 5 -3.08 9.42 0.54
C ALA A 5 -3.69 10.22 1.70
N PHE A 6 -3.29 11.46 1.87
CA PHE A 6 -3.83 12.33 2.93
C PHE A 6 -4.24 13.69 2.35
N GLY A 7 -5.23 14.31 2.97
CA GLY A 7 -5.77 15.59 2.51
C GLY A 7 -7.19 15.83 3.03
N PRO A 8 -7.82 16.95 2.66
CA PRO A 8 -9.14 17.33 3.18
C PRO A 8 -10.21 16.30 2.85
N PRO A 9 -11.31 16.25 3.63
CA PRO A 9 -12.47 15.44 3.29
C PRO A 9 -13.09 15.90 1.95
N GLY A 10 -13.65 14.96 1.20
CA GLY A 10 -14.34 15.25 -0.05
C GLY A 10 -13.43 15.41 -1.30
N CYS A 11 -12.09 15.35 -1.18
CA CYS A 11 -11.18 15.46 -2.33
C CYS A 11 -10.98 14.16 -3.13
N GLY A 12 -11.85 13.16 -2.97
CA GLY A 12 -11.85 11.95 -3.80
C GLY A 12 -10.83 10.87 -3.44
N LYS A 13 -10.03 11.00 -2.35
CA LYS A 13 -9.01 10.01 -1.93
C LYS A 13 -9.53 8.56 -1.91
N THR A 14 -10.59 8.34 -1.16
CA THR A 14 -11.21 7.02 -1.01
C THR A 14 -11.73 6.49 -2.33
N LEU A 15 -12.42 7.33 -3.11
CA LEU A 15 -12.97 6.96 -4.41
C LEU A 15 -11.87 6.52 -5.39
N ALA A 16 -10.77 7.29 -5.47
CA ALA A 16 -9.64 6.97 -6.32
C ALA A 16 -9.01 5.61 -5.91
N LEU A 17 -8.76 5.41 -4.61
CA LEU A 17 -8.16 4.17 -4.12
C LEU A 17 -9.09 2.95 -4.28
N GLN A 18 -10.40 3.11 -4.19
CA GLN A 18 -11.38 2.05 -4.46
C GLN A 18 -11.43 1.62 -5.94
N LYS A 19 -10.95 2.45 -6.87
CA LYS A 19 -10.80 2.07 -8.29
C LYS A 19 -9.52 1.29 -8.59
N PHE A 20 -8.59 1.25 -7.65
CA PHE A 20 -7.29 0.59 -7.78
C PHE A 20 -7.37 -0.89 -8.20
N PRO A 21 -8.33 -1.73 -7.73
CA PRO A 21 -8.48 -3.12 -8.18
C PRO A 21 -8.60 -3.28 -9.70
N GLY A 22 -9.15 -2.27 -10.37
CA GLY A 22 -9.24 -2.23 -11.83
C GLY A 22 -7.89 -2.20 -12.54
N LEU A 23 -6.81 -1.83 -11.86
CA LEU A 23 -5.46 -1.74 -12.40
C LEU A 23 -4.59 -2.97 -12.07
N LEU A 24 -5.03 -3.84 -11.16
CA LEU A 24 -4.26 -5.01 -10.74
C LEU A 24 -4.12 -6.01 -11.89
N PRO A 25 -2.89 -6.53 -12.13
CA PRO A 25 -2.65 -7.58 -13.12
C PRO A 25 -3.22 -8.92 -12.65
N LEU A 26 -3.41 -9.83 -13.61
CA LEU A 26 -3.72 -11.22 -13.26
C LEU A 26 -2.54 -11.87 -12.54
N LEU A 27 -2.84 -12.69 -11.55
CA LEU A 27 -1.84 -13.44 -10.79
C LEU A 27 -1.25 -14.58 -11.63
N PRO A 28 0.06 -14.84 -11.52
CA PRO A 28 0.65 -16.10 -11.99
C PRO A 28 0.03 -17.29 -11.27
N MET A 29 0.24 -18.50 -11.80
CA MET A 29 -0.41 -19.71 -11.27
C MET A 29 -0.09 -19.96 -9.79
N GLU A 30 1.16 -19.85 -9.38
CA GLU A 30 1.61 -20.05 -8.01
C GLU A 30 0.94 -19.07 -7.02
N GLU A 31 0.92 -17.77 -7.37
CA GLU A 31 0.24 -16.75 -6.57
C GLU A 31 -1.28 -17.01 -6.52
N SER A 32 -1.89 -17.44 -7.64
CA SER A 32 -3.30 -17.79 -7.74
C SER A 32 -3.67 -18.98 -6.83
N GLN A 33 -2.85 -20.02 -6.79
CA GLN A 33 -3.03 -21.18 -5.91
C GLN A 33 -2.93 -20.77 -4.43
N SER A 34 -1.94 -19.93 -4.09
CA SER A 34 -1.76 -19.44 -2.73
C SER A 34 -2.98 -18.64 -2.24
N VAL A 35 -3.46 -17.70 -3.05
CA VAL A 35 -4.66 -16.90 -2.75
C VAL A 35 -5.89 -17.80 -2.61
N THR A 36 -6.11 -18.71 -3.57
CA THR A 36 -7.25 -19.64 -3.55
C THR A 36 -7.27 -20.48 -2.28
N ARG A 37 -6.11 -21.01 -1.87
CA ARG A 37 -5.98 -21.81 -0.62
C ARG A 37 -6.38 -21.02 0.61
N ILE A 38 -5.94 -19.76 0.74
CA ILE A 38 -6.27 -18.91 1.88
C ILE A 38 -7.78 -18.66 1.95
N HIS A 39 -8.41 -18.32 0.81
CA HIS A 39 -9.85 -18.07 0.74
C HIS A 39 -10.67 -19.33 1.01
N SER A 40 -10.20 -20.49 0.56
CA SER A 40 -10.81 -21.78 0.88
C SER A 40 -10.75 -22.08 2.38
N LEU A 41 -9.60 -21.89 3.03
CA LEU A 41 -9.42 -22.06 4.47
C LEU A 41 -10.29 -21.11 5.29
N ALA A 42 -10.53 -19.90 4.78
CA ALA A 42 -11.44 -18.94 5.40
C ALA A 42 -12.93 -19.29 5.19
N GLY A 43 -13.25 -20.20 4.26
CA GLY A 43 -14.61 -20.49 3.84
C GLY A 43 -15.25 -19.40 2.96
N LEU A 44 -14.40 -18.58 2.30
CA LEU A 44 -14.81 -17.45 1.48
C LEU A 44 -14.65 -17.70 -0.03
N LEU A 45 -14.21 -18.89 -0.43
CA LEU A 45 -14.10 -19.24 -1.85
C LEU A 45 -15.49 -19.51 -2.42
N PRO A 46 -15.95 -18.74 -3.43
CA PRO A 46 -17.26 -19.00 -4.05
C PRO A 46 -17.29 -20.39 -4.71
N PRO A 47 -18.40 -21.15 -4.62
CA PRO A 47 -18.50 -22.49 -5.18
C PRO A 47 -18.24 -22.59 -6.69
N SER A 48 -18.49 -21.50 -7.42
CA SER A 48 -18.27 -21.41 -8.87
C SER A 48 -16.82 -21.08 -9.25
N VAL A 49 -15.94 -20.78 -8.28
CA VAL A 49 -14.56 -20.36 -8.53
C VAL A 49 -13.59 -21.48 -8.18
N SER A 50 -13.01 -22.13 -9.17
CA SER A 50 -12.00 -23.17 -8.96
C SER A 50 -10.64 -22.56 -8.57
N ILE A 51 -10.28 -21.39 -9.15
CA ILE A 51 -9.03 -20.71 -8.89
C ILE A 51 -9.19 -19.19 -9.00
N MET A 52 -8.67 -18.46 -8.02
CA MET A 52 -8.68 -17.01 -8.00
C MET A 52 -7.51 -16.46 -8.84
N ARG A 53 -7.81 -15.81 -9.95
CA ARG A 53 -6.80 -15.24 -10.87
C ARG A 53 -6.46 -13.78 -10.59
N LYS A 54 -7.12 -13.15 -9.60
CA LYS A 54 -6.88 -11.77 -9.17
C LYS A 54 -6.67 -11.74 -7.66
N GLY A 55 -5.76 -10.87 -7.22
CA GLY A 55 -5.64 -10.56 -5.80
C GLY A 55 -6.90 -9.86 -5.29
N ASP A 56 -7.29 -10.18 -4.07
CA ASP A 56 -8.46 -9.60 -3.46
C ASP A 56 -8.21 -8.17 -2.99
N PHE A 57 -9.26 -7.36 -2.95
CA PHE A 57 -9.25 -6.00 -2.40
C PHE A 57 -10.03 -5.99 -1.09
N ARG A 58 -9.29 -6.03 0.00
CA ARG A 58 -9.85 -6.08 1.35
C ARG A 58 -9.97 -4.68 1.92
N MET A 59 -11.17 -4.33 2.37
CA MET A 59 -11.48 -3.03 2.96
C MET A 59 -12.21 -3.25 4.29
N PRO A 60 -11.48 -3.61 5.35
CA PRO A 60 -12.08 -3.79 6.66
C PRO A 60 -12.64 -2.47 7.20
N HIS A 61 -13.72 -2.58 7.97
CA HIS A 61 -14.27 -1.43 8.68
C HIS A 61 -13.32 -1.01 9.83
N GLN A 62 -13.26 0.28 10.14
CA GLN A 62 -12.39 0.84 11.18
C GLN A 62 -12.64 0.27 12.59
N THR A 63 -13.85 -0.27 12.84
CA THR A 63 -14.20 -0.95 14.09
C THR A 63 -13.76 -2.41 14.16
N ALA A 64 -13.14 -2.94 13.09
CA ALA A 64 -12.70 -4.32 13.05
C ALA A 64 -11.78 -4.65 14.23
N SER A 65 -11.98 -5.83 14.80
CA SER A 65 -11.15 -6.32 15.90
C SER A 65 -9.76 -6.73 15.42
N ILE A 66 -8.81 -6.84 16.35
CA ILE A 66 -7.46 -7.36 16.04
C ILE A 66 -7.58 -8.77 15.42
N GLU A 67 -8.44 -9.63 15.98
CA GLU A 67 -8.67 -10.98 15.43
C GLU A 67 -9.28 -10.95 14.02
N GLY A 68 -10.17 -10.00 13.73
CA GLY A 68 -10.72 -9.81 12.37
C GLY A 68 -9.64 -9.41 11.37
N ILE A 69 -8.75 -8.52 11.76
CA ILE A 69 -7.66 -8.04 10.88
C ILE A 69 -6.55 -9.08 10.73
N CYS A 70 -6.04 -9.61 11.84
CA CYS A 70 -4.90 -10.54 11.83
C CYS A 70 -5.31 -11.98 11.55
N GLY A 71 -6.51 -12.35 11.93
CA GLY A 71 -6.93 -13.73 12.05
C GLY A 71 -6.86 -14.22 13.49
N GLY A 72 -7.39 -15.41 13.74
CA GLY A 72 -7.39 -15.98 15.08
C GLY A 72 -8.56 -16.95 15.31
N GLY A 73 -9.11 -16.90 16.51
CA GLY A 73 -10.12 -17.84 16.97
C GLY A 73 -9.53 -19.21 17.31
N VAL A 74 -10.38 -20.15 17.73
CA VAL A 74 -9.96 -21.49 18.13
C VAL A 74 -9.26 -22.26 17.01
N ASN A 75 -9.68 -21.99 15.76
CA ASN A 75 -9.14 -22.66 14.57
C ASN A 75 -8.04 -21.88 13.86
N CYS A 76 -7.49 -20.82 14.46
CA CYS A 76 -6.48 -19.96 13.86
C CYS A 76 -6.85 -19.55 12.40
N ARG A 77 -8.10 -19.13 12.16
CA ARG A 77 -8.55 -18.75 10.81
C ARG A 77 -7.81 -17.51 10.30
N PRO A 78 -7.54 -17.42 8.97
CA PRO A 78 -6.93 -16.24 8.39
C PRO A 78 -7.84 -15.02 8.51
N GLY A 79 -7.24 -13.85 8.79
CA GLY A 79 -7.93 -12.55 8.84
C GLY A 79 -7.71 -11.74 7.57
N GLU A 80 -8.13 -10.47 7.60
CA GLU A 80 -8.07 -9.54 6.47
C GLU A 80 -6.67 -9.39 5.88
N ILE A 81 -5.62 -9.41 6.72
CA ILE A 81 -4.21 -9.35 6.30
C ILE A 81 -3.85 -10.52 5.39
N SER A 82 -4.25 -11.74 5.77
CA SER A 82 -3.98 -12.95 4.98
C SER A 82 -4.86 -13.03 3.75
N LEU A 83 -6.13 -12.62 3.86
CA LEU A 83 -7.06 -12.56 2.73
C LEU A 83 -6.62 -11.56 1.66
N ALA A 84 -5.91 -10.49 2.05
CA ALA A 84 -5.31 -9.52 1.13
C ALA A 84 -4.03 -10.03 0.44
N HIS A 85 -3.58 -11.27 0.71
CA HIS A 85 -2.35 -11.82 0.12
C HIS A 85 -2.35 -11.72 -1.41
N ASN A 86 -1.24 -11.23 -1.99
CA ASN A 86 -1.08 -10.89 -3.41
C ASN A 86 -2.16 -9.96 -3.99
N GLY A 87 -2.88 -9.27 -3.11
CA GLY A 87 -3.88 -8.26 -3.41
C GLY A 87 -3.60 -6.97 -2.65
N VAL A 88 -4.67 -6.33 -2.20
CA VAL A 88 -4.63 -5.01 -1.56
C VAL A 88 -5.37 -5.05 -0.23
N LEU A 89 -4.75 -4.49 0.80
CA LEU A 89 -5.41 -4.11 2.04
C LEU A 89 -5.59 -2.58 2.03
N PHE A 90 -6.84 -2.13 1.97
CA PHE A 90 -7.18 -0.72 1.98
C PHE A 90 -7.78 -0.31 3.33
N LEU A 91 -7.14 0.65 3.98
CA LEU A 91 -7.64 1.26 5.20
C LEU A 91 -8.20 2.66 4.89
N GLY A 92 -9.50 2.74 4.67
CA GLY A 92 -10.22 4.00 4.58
C GLY A 92 -10.28 4.66 5.96
N GLU A 93 -10.07 5.99 6.03
CA GLU A 93 -10.00 6.70 7.31
C GLU A 93 -9.00 6.06 8.29
N ALA A 94 -7.79 5.79 7.80
CA ALA A 94 -6.81 4.96 8.48
C ALA A 94 -6.49 5.42 9.92
N ALA A 95 -6.60 6.72 10.20
CA ALA A 95 -6.40 7.26 11.55
C ALA A 95 -7.53 6.92 12.55
N GLU A 96 -8.68 6.44 12.07
CA GLU A 96 -9.78 6.02 12.93
C GLU A 96 -9.63 4.57 13.43
N PHE A 97 -8.75 3.80 12.80
CA PHE A 97 -8.40 2.48 13.32
C PHE A 97 -7.70 2.57 14.69
N ARG A 98 -7.89 1.53 15.51
CA ARG A 98 -7.17 1.41 16.78
C ARG A 98 -5.67 1.35 16.52
N THR A 99 -4.89 2.05 17.35
CA THR A 99 -3.42 2.06 17.23
C THR A 99 -2.83 0.65 17.23
N SER A 100 -3.38 -0.28 18.03
CA SER A 100 -2.95 -1.67 18.07
C SER A 100 -3.10 -2.37 16.71
N VAL A 101 -4.20 -2.13 15.98
CA VAL A 101 -4.42 -2.67 14.63
C VAL A 101 -3.36 -2.15 13.67
N LEU A 102 -3.09 -0.84 13.66
CA LEU A 102 -2.06 -0.24 12.80
C LEU A 102 -0.67 -0.79 13.12
N GLN A 103 -0.34 -0.99 14.40
CA GLN A 103 0.96 -1.56 14.80
C GLN A 103 1.14 -3.03 14.37
N MET A 104 0.07 -3.81 14.32
CA MET A 104 0.12 -5.21 13.88
C MET A 104 0.50 -5.36 12.40
N LEU A 105 0.29 -4.34 11.57
CA LEU A 105 0.68 -4.36 10.14
C LEU A 105 2.20 -4.35 9.94
N ARG A 106 2.98 -3.93 10.92
CA ARG A 106 4.43 -3.75 10.79
C ARG A 106 5.16 -5.03 10.43
N VAL A 107 4.84 -6.14 11.09
CA VAL A 107 5.48 -7.43 10.84
C VAL A 107 5.10 -7.99 9.48
N PRO A 108 3.81 -8.13 9.11
CA PRO A 108 3.44 -8.61 7.79
C PRO A 108 3.99 -7.78 6.63
N LEU A 109 4.06 -6.45 6.77
CA LEU A 109 4.65 -5.57 5.76
C LEU A 109 6.15 -5.82 5.55
N GLU A 110 6.86 -6.29 6.56
CA GLU A 110 8.29 -6.59 6.49
C GLU A 110 8.54 -8.04 6.05
N THR A 111 7.91 -9.01 6.74
CA THR A 111 8.18 -10.43 6.54
C THR A 111 7.34 -11.07 5.42
N GLY A 112 6.24 -10.45 5.02
CA GLY A 112 5.27 -11.03 4.09
C GLY A 112 4.47 -12.20 4.67
N THR A 113 4.50 -12.37 6.00
CA THR A 113 3.79 -13.45 6.71
C THR A 113 3.16 -12.95 7.99
N ILE A 114 2.16 -13.69 8.48
CA ILE A 114 1.58 -13.49 9.80
C ILE A 114 1.52 -14.83 10.55
N THR A 115 1.99 -14.86 11.78
CA THR A 115 1.94 -16.03 12.64
C THR A 115 0.82 -15.88 13.66
N LEU A 116 -0.08 -16.85 13.68
CA LEU A 116 -1.16 -16.96 14.65
C LEU A 116 -0.83 -18.08 15.62
N SER A 117 -0.78 -17.77 16.91
CA SER A 117 -0.50 -18.76 17.96
C SER A 117 -1.60 -18.72 18.99
N ARG A 118 -2.24 -19.89 19.27
CA ARG A 118 -3.27 -20.04 20.29
C ARG A 118 -3.32 -21.47 20.83
N ALA A 119 -3.36 -21.61 22.16
CA ALA A 119 -3.60 -22.88 22.85
C ALA A 119 -2.74 -24.06 22.32
N GLY A 120 -1.42 -23.84 22.16
CA GLY A 120 -0.48 -24.85 21.68
C GLY A 120 -0.50 -25.09 20.16
N ARG A 121 -1.33 -24.37 19.40
CA ARG A 121 -1.31 -24.37 17.93
C ARG A 121 -0.65 -23.12 17.41
N SER A 122 0.19 -23.26 16.38
CA SER A 122 0.77 -22.14 15.65
C SER A 122 0.58 -22.37 14.16
N THR A 123 0.11 -21.34 13.48
CA THR A 123 -0.12 -21.36 12.03
C THR A 123 0.47 -20.11 11.42
N VAL A 124 1.20 -20.28 10.32
CA VAL A 124 1.77 -19.16 9.55
C VAL A 124 0.99 -19.01 8.27
N TYR A 125 0.48 -17.80 8.02
CA TYR A 125 -0.18 -17.46 6.76
C TYR A 125 0.68 -16.50 5.96
N PRO A 126 0.74 -16.64 4.61
CA PRO A 126 1.35 -15.64 3.77
C PRO A 126 0.52 -14.35 3.80
N ALA A 127 1.21 -13.21 3.76
CA ALA A 127 0.64 -11.88 3.92
C ALA A 127 1.37 -10.84 3.04
N ASN A 128 1.67 -11.20 1.79
CA ASN A 128 2.26 -10.30 0.80
C ASN A 128 1.18 -9.44 0.16
N PHE A 129 0.77 -8.39 0.81
CA PHE A 129 -0.23 -7.44 0.30
C PHE A 129 0.38 -6.07 0.01
N GLN A 130 -0.32 -5.29 -0.80
CA GLN A 130 -0.09 -3.86 -0.95
C GLN A 130 -0.98 -3.10 0.03
N LEU A 131 -0.39 -2.25 0.87
CA LEU A 131 -1.13 -1.41 1.81
C LEU A 131 -1.48 -0.09 1.13
N LEU A 132 -2.77 0.21 1.05
CA LEU A 132 -3.29 1.52 0.69
C LEU A 132 -3.99 2.12 1.90
N MET A 133 -3.70 3.38 2.20
CA MET A 133 -4.32 4.11 3.31
C MET A 133 -4.85 5.45 2.85
N ALA A 134 -6.01 5.85 3.36
CA ALA A 134 -6.53 7.20 3.22
C ALA A 134 -6.68 7.83 4.61
N ALA A 135 -6.23 9.08 4.76
CA ALA A 135 -6.36 9.82 6.02
C ALA A 135 -6.73 11.28 5.77
N ASN A 136 -7.33 11.92 6.75
CA ASN A 136 -7.48 13.37 6.77
C ASN A 136 -6.23 14.03 7.37
N PRO A 137 -6.00 15.33 7.19
CA PRO A 137 -4.83 16.01 7.73
C PRO A 137 -4.88 16.19 9.26
N CYS A 138 -6.09 16.12 9.85
CA CYS A 138 -6.34 16.22 11.28
C CYS A 138 -7.73 15.67 11.60
N PRO A 139 -8.15 15.56 12.88
CA PRO A 139 -9.49 15.08 13.23
C PRO A 139 -10.65 15.83 12.58
N CYS A 140 -10.58 17.17 12.45
CA CYS A 140 -11.63 17.94 11.77
C CYS A 140 -11.47 17.99 10.24
N GLY A 141 -10.33 17.55 9.70
CA GLY A 141 -10.05 17.52 8.27
C GLY A 141 -9.61 18.85 7.63
N ASN A 142 -9.54 19.95 8.38
CA ASN A 142 -9.30 21.29 7.84
C ASN A 142 -7.85 21.82 8.03
N TYR A 143 -6.97 21.06 8.68
CA TYR A 143 -5.59 21.51 8.92
C TYR A 143 -4.83 21.70 7.60
N GLY A 144 -4.31 22.93 7.41
CA GLY A 144 -3.57 23.28 6.19
C GLY A 144 -4.42 23.42 4.93
N VAL A 145 -5.76 23.50 5.06
CA VAL A 145 -6.68 23.69 3.94
C VAL A 145 -6.96 25.18 3.74
N GLU A 146 -6.69 25.67 2.55
CA GLU A 146 -6.93 27.07 2.21
C GLU A 146 -8.42 27.43 2.33
N GLY A 147 -8.72 28.60 2.88
CA GLY A 147 -10.09 29.07 3.08
C GLY A 147 -10.89 28.35 4.18
N LYS A 148 -10.30 27.42 4.93
CA LYS A 148 -10.98 26.72 6.04
C LYS A 148 -10.27 26.92 7.37
N ILE A 149 -11.05 27.04 8.44
CA ILE A 149 -10.53 27.17 9.79
C ILE A 149 -10.39 25.79 10.41
N CYS A 150 -9.17 25.46 10.88
CA CYS A 150 -8.93 24.26 11.68
C CYS A 150 -9.07 24.62 13.17
N LEU A 151 -9.99 23.96 13.86
CA LEU A 151 -10.21 24.13 15.30
C LEU A 151 -9.43 23.13 16.17
N CYS A 152 -8.62 22.26 15.57
CA CYS A 152 -7.81 21.28 16.30
C CYS A 152 -6.63 21.96 16.98
N SER A 153 -6.40 21.67 18.27
CA SER A 153 -5.17 22.08 18.93
C SER A 153 -3.97 21.35 18.33
N ALA A 154 -2.78 21.94 18.41
CA ALA A 154 -1.53 21.32 17.96
C ALA A 154 -1.34 19.92 18.57
N ARG A 155 -1.65 19.76 19.86
CA ARG A 155 -1.62 18.47 20.56
C ARG A 155 -2.59 17.44 19.96
N SER A 156 -3.79 17.87 19.55
CA SER A 156 -4.78 16.99 18.92
C SER A 156 -4.30 16.49 17.56
N VAL A 157 -3.69 17.36 16.76
CA VAL A 157 -3.09 17.00 15.46
C VAL A 157 -1.92 16.03 15.66
N GLU A 158 -1.05 16.32 16.64
CA GLU A 158 0.08 15.43 16.96
C GLU A 158 -0.39 14.04 17.39
N MET A 159 -1.36 13.95 18.30
CA MET A 159 -1.93 12.68 18.75
C MET A 159 -2.60 11.90 17.63
N TYR A 160 -3.23 12.57 16.68
CA TYR A 160 -3.82 11.97 15.49
C TYR A 160 -2.76 11.29 14.63
N TRP A 161 -1.65 11.96 14.31
CA TRP A 161 -0.56 11.41 13.51
C TRP A 161 0.30 10.39 14.27
N ARG A 162 0.41 10.48 15.58
CA ARG A 162 1.11 9.48 16.42
C ARG A 162 0.53 8.08 16.30
N LYS A 163 -0.75 7.93 15.91
CA LYS A 163 -1.37 6.60 15.65
C LYS A 163 -0.62 5.79 14.59
N PHE A 164 -0.12 6.45 13.55
CA PHE A 164 0.62 5.77 12.47
C PHE A 164 2.01 5.29 12.90
N SER A 165 2.60 5.86 13.92
CA SER A 165 3.98 5.65 14.36
C SER A 165 5.05 5.78 13.25
N GLY A 166 6.27 6.19 13.62
CA GLY A 166 7.40 6.26 12.69
C GLY A 166 7.67 4.90 11.99
N PRO A 167 7.80 3.79 12.76
CA PRO A 167 8.05 2.48 12.16
C PRO A 167 7.00 1.97 11.17
N LEU A 168 5.73 2.34 11.30
CA LEU A 168 4.72 2.02 10.28
C LEU A 168 4.89 2.90 9.05
N LEU A 169 5.06 4.21 9.25
CA LEU A 169 5.27 5.16 8.16
C LEU A 169 6.53 4.84 7.33
N ASP A 170 7.59 4.34 7.96
CA ASP A 170 8.80 3.91 7.26
C ASP A 170 8.58 2.73 6.29
N ARG A 171 7.44 2.04 6.39
CA ARG A 171 7.02 0.96 5.48
C ARG A 171 6.03 1.42 4.41
N VAL A 172 5.71 2.72 4.40
CA VAL A 172 4.86 3.37 3.41
C VAL A 172 5.76 4.12 2.44
N ASP A 173 5.90 3.58 1.25
CA ASP A 173 6.84 4.08 0.25
C ASP A 173 6.42 5.45 -0.33
N LEU A 174 5.10 5.63 -0.53
CA LEU A 174 4.51 6.81 -1.14
C LEU A 174 3.56 7.52 -0.17
N ARG A 175 3.78 8.81 0.05
CA ARG A 175 2.91 9.68 0.84
C ARG A 175 2.46 10.83 -0.05
N VAL A 176 1.18 10.82 -0.42
CA VAL A 176 0.61 11.75 -1.39
C VAL A 176 -0.35 12.69 -0.69
N CYS A 177 -0.05 13.98 -0.75
CA CYS A 177 -0.99 15.02 -0.34
C CYS A 177 -1.99 15.25 -1.48
N VAL A 178 -3.26 15.06 -1.20
CA VAL A 178 -4.36 15.28 -2.16
C VAL A 178 -5.07 16.55 -1.77
N SER A 179 -5.03 17.56 -2.63
CA SER A 179 -5.80 18.81 -2.48
C SER A 179 -7.14 18.72 -3.20
N ALA A 180 -8.06 19.60 -2.84
CA ALA A 180 -9.25 19.82 -3.67
C ALA A 180 -8.81 20.44 -4.99
N VAL A 181 -9.23 19.86 -6.10
CA VAL A 181 -8.96 20.43 -7.42
C VAL A 181 -9.83 21.67 -7.54
N GLU A 182 -9.22 22.85 -7.64
CA GLU A 182 -9.91 24.02 -8.16
C GLU A 182 -10.30 23.75 -9.61
N LYS A 183 -11.53 24.11 -9.97
CA LYS A 183 -12.07 23.89 -11.32
C LYS A 183 -11.44 24.83 -12.35
N GLU A 184 -10.13 24.77 -12.51
CA GLU A 184 -9.42 25.49 -13.56
C GLU A 184 -8.54 24.53 -14.35
N SER A 185 -9.13 23.91 -15.35
CA SER A 185 -8.50 23.68 -16.67
C SER A 185 -9.47 22.89 -17.55
N LYS A 186 -10.21 23.62 -18.39
CA LYS A 186 -10.92 23.06 -19.54
C LYS A 186 -9.96 22.86 -20.73
N ASN A 187 -8.88 22.16 -20.52
CA ASN A 187 -7.98 21.72 -21.62
C ASN A 187 -7.90 20.19 -21.59
N ASP A 188 -9.04 19.53 -21.69
CA ASP A 188 -9.22 18.14 -21.27
C ASP A 188 -9.19 17.11 -22.41
N GLY A 189 -8.77 17.46 -23.62
CA GLY A 189 -8.82 16.52 -24.73
C GLY A 189 -7.67 15.51 -24.76
N GLU A 190 -6.43 15.97 -24.74
CA GLU A 190 -5.26 15.10 -24.97
C GLU A 190 -4.66 14.51 -23.67
N GLU A 191 -4.75 15.19 -22.53
CA GLU A 191 -4.26 14.66 -21.25
C GLU A 191 -5.09 13.48 -20.74
N ASN A 192 -6.39 13.45 -21.03
CA ASN A 192 -7.30 12.41 -20.56
C ASN A 192 -7.03 11.03 -21.17
N GLU A 193 -6.52 10.91 -22.40
CA GLU A 193 -6.20 9.62 -23.01
C GLU A 193 -5.04 8.90 -22.30
N ASN A 194 -4.02 9.64 -21.86
CA ASN A 194 -2.86 9.09 -21.16
C ASN A 194 -3.19 8.56 -19.74
N PHE A 195 -4.24 9.07 -19.13
CA PHE A 195 -4.72 8.63 -17.81
C PHE A 195 -5.93 7.71 -17.87
N SER A 196 -6.34 7.26 -19.06
CA SER A 196 -7.37 6.24 -19.18
C SER A 196 -6.96 4.95 -18.49
N THR A 197 -7.93 4.20 -17.95
CA THR A 197 -7.67 2.88 -17.32
C THR A 197 -6.92 1.94 -18.28
N GLY A 198 -7.19 2.03 -19.59
CA GLY A 198 -6.51 1.24 -20.62
C GLY A 198 -5.03 1.61 -20.76
N ALA A 199 -4.71 2.91 -20.81
CA ALA A 199 -3.34 3.39 -20.91
C ALA A 199 -2.53 3.04 -19.65
N LEU A 200 -3.11 3.24 -18.47
CA LEU A 200 -2.47 2.86 -17.20
C LEU A 200 -2.20 1.35 -17.12
N ARG A 201 -3.15 0.50 -17.53
CA ARG A 201 -2.94 -0.96 -17.58
C ARG A 201 -1.80 -1.35 -18.51
N LYS A 202 -1.63 -0.70 -19.66
CA LYS A 202 -0.51 -0.96 -20.58
C LYS A 202 0.83 -0.65 -19.90
N LYS A 203 0.98 0.52 -19.28
CA LYS A 203 2.21 0.89 -18.55
C LYS A 203 2.51 -0.08 -17.40
N ILE A 204 1.49 -0.44 -16.62
CA ILE A 204 1.61 -1.41 -15.52
C ILE A 204 2.04 -2.78 -16.06
N ALA A 205 1.49 -3.23 -17.19
CA ALA A 205 1.83 -4.52 -17.78
C ALA A 205 3.31 -4.61 -18.17
N VAL A 206 3.91 -3.53 -18.68
CA VAL A 206 5.34 -3.46 -18.99
C VAL A 206 6.18 -3.66 -17.74
N ALA A 207 5.92 -2.88 -16.67
CA ALA A 207 6.64 -2.99 -15.41
C ALA A 207 6.46 -4.38 -14.76
N VAL A 208 5.24 -4.92 -14.77
CA VAL A 208 4.94 -6.25 -14.20
C VAL A 208 5.68 -7.35 -14.96
N LYS A 209 5.78 -7.26 -16.30
CA LYS A 209 6.55 -8.21 -17.10
C LYS A 209 8.02 -8.22 -16.67
N LYS A 210 8.68 -7.07 -16.60
CA LYS A 210 10.08 -6.96 -16.15
C LYS A 210 10.31 -7.50 -14.73
N GLN A 211 9.40 -7.19 -13.80
CA GLN A 211 9.49 -7.70 -12.42
C GLN A 211 9.30 -9.22 -12.36
N ARG A 212 8.45 -9.81 -13.21
CA ARG A 212 8.28 -11.27 -13.32
C ARG A 212 9.51 -11.93 -13.91
N GLU A 213 10.14 -11.34 -14.92
CA GLU A 213 11.40 -11.82 -15.50
C GLU A 213 12.54 -11.81 -14.47
N ARG A 214 12.57 -10.83 -13.55
CA ARG A 214 13.48 -10.80 -12.41
C ARG A 214 13.10 -11.73 -11.24
N GLY A 215 11.89 -12.30 -11.28
CA GLY A 215 11.38 -13.18 -10.22
C GLY A 215 10.97 -12.47 -8.92
N ILE A 216 11.01 -11.12 -8.87
CA ILE A 216 10.71 -10.35 -7.66
C ILE A 216 10.03 -9.02 -7.96
N LYS A 217 9.08 -8.61 -7.11
CA LYS A 217 8.44 -7.29 -7.17
C LYS A 217 9.40 -6.23 -6.62
N ASN A 218 9.52 -5.08 -7.29
CA ASN A 218 10.43 -4.01 -6.89
C ASN A 218 10.21 -3.55 -5.44
N SER A 219 8.98 -3.52 -4.97
CA SER A 219 8.65 -3.18 -3.58
C SER A 219 9.27 -4.14 -2.55
N ARG A 220 9.67 -5.35 -2.96
CA ARG A 220 10.19 -6.43 -2.12
C ARG A 220 11.71 -6.66 -2.25
N LEU A 221 12.40 -5.85 -3.05
CA LEU A 221 13.85 -5.98 -3.21
C LEU A 221 14.57 -5.89 -1.86
N SER A 222 15.46 -6.81 -1.61
CA SER A 222 16.40 -6.77 -0.48
C SER A 222 17.47 -5.71 -0.71
N PRO A 223 18.23 -5.29 0.31
CA PRO A 223 19.34 -4.34 0.13
C PRO A 223 20.36 -4.79 -0.92
N GLN A 224 20.68 -6.08 -0.99
CA GLN A 224 21.58 -6.65 -2.00
C GLN A 224 20.99 -6.55 -3.40
N GLN A 225 19.70 -6.89 -3.57
CA GLN A 225 19.00 -6.78 -4.83
C GLN A 225 18.78 -5.33 -5.29
N ILE A 226 18.67 -4.37 -4.35
CA ILE A 226 18.67 -2.95 -4.69
C ILE A 226 20.00 -2.56 -5.34
N SER A 227 21.13 -2.98 -4.78
CA SER A 227 22.44 -2.71 -5.38
C SER A 227 22.59 -3.37 -6.76
N GLU A 228 22.01 -4.55 -6.96
CA GLU A 228 22.07 -5.28 -8.23
C GLU A 228 21.17 -4.66 -9.32
N PHE A 229 19.88 -4.36 -8.98
CA PHE A 229 18.87 -3.95 -9.96
C PHE A 229 18.65 -2.44 -10.06
N CYS A 230 19.16 -1.68 -9.11
CA CYS A 230 19.03 -0.21 -9.04
C CYS A 230 20.40 0.46 -9.02
N GLY A 231 21.37 -0.08 -9.76
CA GLY A 231 22.72 0.51 -9.85
C GLY A 231 22.64 1.98 -10.30
N LEU A 232 23.37 2.83 -9.62
CA LEU A 232 23.47 4.26 -9.90
C LEU A 232 24.85 4.57 -10.47
N ASN A 233 24.93 5.58 -11.32
CA ASN A 233 26.21 6.18 -11.68
C ASN A 233 26.67 7.18 -10.61
N GLU A 234 27.92 7.64 -10.66
CA GLU A 234 28.49 8.55 -9.66
C GLU A 234 27.69 9.86 -9.48
N GLU A 235 27.14 10.40 -10.54
CA GLU A 235 26.33 11.62 -10.50
C GLU A 235 25.01 11.38 -9.75
N GLN A 236 24.35 10.27 -10.04
CA GLN A 236 23.11 9.86 -9.38
C GLN A 236 23.33 9.54 -7.89
N GLU A 237 24.46 8.92 -7.54
CA GLU A 237 24.85 8.67 -6.15
C GLU A 237 25.04 9.97 -5.39
N ARG A 238 25.79 10.94 -5.96
CA ARG A 238 25.98 12.27 -5.38
C ARG A 238 24.64 13.01 -5.20
N PHE A 239 23.78 12.96 -6.21
CA PHE A 239 22.45 13.55 -6.12
C PHE A 239 21.63 12.92 -4.99
N LEU A 240 21.59 11.60 -4.91
CA LEU A 240 20.84 10.87 -3.87
C LEU A 240 21.36 11.21 -2.47
N GLU A 241 22.68 11.25 -2.28
CA GLU A 241 23.27 11.59 -0.98
C GLU A 241 22.97 13.05 -0.57
N ASN A 242 22.97 13.99 -1.52
CA ASN A 242 22.55 15.35 -1.27
C ASN A 242 21.07 15.44 -0.86
N GLN A 243 20.18 14.72 -1.54
CA GLN A 243 18.76 14.66 -1.19
C GLN A 243 18.54 13.98 0.16
N ARG A 244 19.32 12.94 0.46
CA ARG A 244 19.28 12.27 1.77
C ARG A 244 19.58 13.25 2.90
N LYS A 245 20.66 14.03 2.78
CA LYS A 245 21.05 15.05 3.78
C LYS A 245 20.00 16.15 3.89
N LYS A 246 19.58 16.72 2.75
CA LYS A 246 18.59 17.81 2.70
C LYS A 246 17.27 17.45 3.36
N ASN A 247 16.78 16.24 3.12
CA ASN A 247 15.46 15.77 3.58
C ASN A 247 15.53 14.85 4.81
N SER A 248 16.71 14.66 5.40
CA SER A 248 16.94 13.78 6.56
C SER A 248 16.36 12.37 6.34
N LEU A 249 16.54 11.80 5.14
CA LEU A 249 15.98 10.49 4.79
C LEU A 249 16.68 9.37 5.57
N SER A 250 15.89 8.49 6.17
CA SER A 250 16.40 7.25 6.75
C SER A 250 16.93 6.30 5.66
N GLN A 251 17.73 5.31 6.03
CA GLN A 251 18.20 4.28 5.08
C GLN A 251 17.03 3.55 4.39
N ARG A 252 15.90 3.35 5.10
CA ARG A 252 14.67 2.80 4.52
C ARG A 252 14.05 3.75 3.51
N GLY A 253 14.04 5.06 3.80
CA GLY A 253 13.57 6.08 2.87
C GLY A 253 14.37 6.10 1.57
N VAL A 254 15.69 6.02 1.65
CA VAL A 254 16.58 5.89 0.48
C VAL A 254 16.24 4.63 -0.33
N SER A 255 16.11 3.48 0.35
CA SER A 255 15.73 2.22 -0.31
C SER A 255 14.37 2.31 -0.98
N ALA A 256 13.38 2.96 -0.36
CA ALA A 256 12.06 3.19 -0.96
C ALA A 256 12.16 4.05 -2.22
N CYS A 257 12.95 5.14 -2.19
CA CYS A 257 13.19 5.97 -3.38
C CYS A 257 13.78 5.16 -4.55
N LEU A 258 14.80 4.33 -4.29
CA LEU A 258 15.42 3.49 -5.30
C LEU A 258 14.44 2.46 -5.90
N LYS A 259 13.65 1.80 -5.06
CA LYS A 259 12.61 0.85 -5.50
C LYS A 259 11.54 1.52 -6.37
N ILE A 260 11.13 2.74 -6.02
CA ILE A 260 10.17 3.51 -6.80
C ILE A 260 10.77 3.94 -8.12
N ALA A 261 12.00 4.49 -8.11
CA ALA A 261 12.73 4.87 -9.31
C ALA A 261 12.88 3.69 -10.28
N ARG A 262 13.24 2.49 -9.77
CA ARG A 262 13.28 1.25 -10.58
C ARG A 262 11.91 0.91 -11.17
N THR A 263 10.83 1.11 -10.41
CA THR A 263 9.48 0.85 -10.92
C THR A 263 9.10 1.83 -12.03
N ILE A 264 9.45 3.10 -11.91
CA ILE A 264 9.23 4.12 -12.95
C ILE A 264 10.02 3.74 -14.21
N ALA A 265 11.30 3.40 -14.07
CA ALA A 265 12.14 2.96 -15.18
C ALA A 265 11.58 1.70 -15.87
N ASP A 266 11.06 0.72 -15.09
CA ASP A 266 10.38 -0.45 -15.66
C ASP A 266 9.12 -0.07 -16.46
N MET A 267 8.35 0.96 -16.02
CA MET A 267 7.17 1.45 -16.74
C MET A 267 7.54 2.16 -18.04
N GLU A 268 8.72 2.78 -18.09
CA GLU A 268 9.28 3.47 -19.26
C GLU A 268 10.10 2.53 -20.16
N ASN A 269 10.15 1.25 -19.80
CA ASN A 269 10.88 0.20 -20.52
C ASN A 269 12.41 0.33 -20.50
N HIS A 270 12.97 0.95 -19.45
CA HIS A 270 14.40 1.06 -19.21
C HIS A 270 14.97 -0.04 -18.32
#